data_02f2c3ae394afae65dad8184fae74a54
#
_entry.id   02f2c3ae394afae65dad8184fae74a54
#
_cell.length_a   1.000
_cell.length_b   1.000
_cell.length_c   1.000
_cell.angle_alpha   90.00
_cell.angle_beta   90.00
_cell.angle_gamma   90.00
#
_symmetry.space_group_name_H-M   'P 1'
#
loop_
_entity.id
_entity.type
_entity.pdbx_description
1 polymer ?
#
loop_
_entity_poly.entity_id
_entity_poly.type
_entity_poly.pdbx_seq_one_letter_code
_entity_poly.pdbx_strand_id
1 'polypeptide(L)'
;MKIRALVVALVMSVAVITPVQSEELPPKVAVAYDIGFLGDNSYNDAVHEALVQAKKKYRLVEPFVREVPTNGTAVDRLTRMRFLAKSGYTLIIAVGPGYRETVRRVSMEFPEIQFALINDKSLGQMNISNVYFNENDGAYLAGVAAAANSKRRSIGFAGSEPDLYKSFSRGARATIKSIKIVNIPYPDEIEPLRQALKTVDVLYSTWDGDSTILSTILESYSGKVRLIAETPDQYFATLPGAQKVLLATVKKNLTKPIDQLVAAGLQSSAIIDVVDDVNGIYGREYSIKNGGIGITFIATTARTTEA
;
A
#
# COMPACT_ATOMS: atom_id res chain seq x y z
N MET A 1 46.35 19.27 -84.07
CA MET A 1 45.08 18.66 -83.57
C MET A 1 45.21 18.48 -82.09
N LYS A 2 44.58 19.34 -81.27
CA LYS A 2 44.65 19.25 -79.78
C LYS A 2 43.33 18.75 -79.23
N ILE A 3 43.34 17.56 -78.69
CA ILE A 3 42.16 16.94 -78.01
C ILE A 3 42.11 17.50 -76.61
N ARG A 4 41.01 18.18 -76.27
CA ARG A 4 40.75 18.67 -74.92
C ARG A 4 39.92 17.57 -74.20
N ALA A 5 40.49 16.95 -73.17
CA ALA A 5 39.77 16.04 -72.30
C ALA A 5 38.92 16.86 -71.33
N LEU A 6 37.61 16.57 -71.29
CA LEU A 6 36.63 17.14 -70.35
C LEU A 6 36.57 16.21 -69.16
N VAL A 7 37.06 16.69 -68.00
CA VAL A 7 36.91 15.97 -66.74
C VAL A 7 35.60 16.42 -66.10
N VAL A 8 34.59 15.49 -66.02
CA VAL A 8 33.36 15.71 -65.30
C VAL A 8 33.57 15.25 -63.87
N ALA A 9 33.61 16.19 -62.95
CA ALA A 9 33.63 15.88 -61.50
C ALA A 9 32.21 15.58 -60.98
N LEU A 10 31.96 14.33 -60.64
CA LEU A 10 30.72 13.86 -59.99
C LEU A 10 30.79 14.18 -58.50
N VAL A 11 30.10 15.22 -58.06
CA VAL A 11 29.98 15.53 -56.62
C VAL A 11 28.89 14.60 -56.01
N MET A 12 29.32 13.56 -55.31
CA MET A 12 28.41 12.75 -54.47
C MET A 12 28.07 13.53 -53.19
N SER A 13 26.86 14.04 -53.11
CA SER A 13 26.30 14.59 -51.89
C SER A 13 25.98 13.45 -50.93
N VAL A 14 26.80 13.24 -49.93
CA VAL A 14 26.50 12.32 -48.81
C VAL A 14 25.47 13.03 -47.90
N ALA A 15 24.21 12.63 -48.00
CA ALA A 15 23.19 13.04 -47.02
C ALA A 15 23.55 12.42 -45.66
N VAL A 16 24.07 13.26 -44.77
CA VAL A 16 24.23 12.86 -43.34
C VAL A 16 22.83 12.75 -42.75
N ILE A 17 22.32 11.55 -42.62
CA ILE A 17 21.13 11.27 -41.86
C ILE A 17 21.53 11.41 -40.38
N THR A 18 21.33 12.59 -39.79
CA THR A 18 21.38 12.73 -38.34
C THR A 18 20.24 11.92 -37.77
N PRO A 19 20.50 10.98 -36.84
CA PRO A 19 19.40 10.31 -36.13
C PRO A 19 18.59 11.41 -35.43
N VAL A 20 17.29 11.45 -35.72
CA VAL A 20 16.34 12.24 -34.91
C VAL A 20 16.38 11.61 -33.55
N GLN A 21 17.09 12.22 -32.62
CA GLN A 21 17.07 11.88 -31.22
C GLN A 21 15.63 12.17 -30.79
N SER A 22 14.83 11.15 -30.58
CA SER A 22 13.51 11.33 -29.98
C SER A 22 13.75 12.03 -28.64
N GLU A 23 13.24 13.23 -28.51
CA GLU A 23 13.28 13.98 -27.27
C GLU A 23 12.49 13.14 -26.25
N GLU A 24 13.20 12.39 -25.39
CA GLU A 24 12.57 11.63 -24.32
C GLU A 24 11.82 12.65 -23.45
N LEU A 25 10.50 12.51 -23.40
CA LEU A 25 9.67 13.34 -22.55
C LEU A 25 10.15 13.20 -21.10
N PRO A 26 10.28 14.32 -20.37
CA PRO A 26 10.72 14.25 -18.98
C PRO A 26 9.76 13.38 -18.17
N PRO A 27 10.27 12.50 -17.29
CA PRO A 27 9.45 11.60 -16.50
C PRO A 27 8.40 12.36 -15.70
N LYS A 28 7.16 11.89 -15.75
CA LYS A 28 6.01 12.45 -15.01
C LYS A 28 5.34 11.36 -14.20
N VAL A 29 5.00 11.67 -12.95
CA VAL A 29 4.36 10.76 -12.01
C VAL A 29 2.93 11.20 -11.73
N ALA A 30 1.97 10.28 -11.80
CA ALA A 30 0.62 10.54 -11.34
C ALA A 30 0.21 9.53 -10.27
N VAL A 31 -0.64 9.98 -9.34
CA VAL A 31 -1.32 9.12 -8.37
C VAL A 31 -2.82 9.22 -8.58
N ALA A 32 -3.46 8.08 -8.80
CA ALA A 32 -4.90 7.94 -8.94
C ALA A 32 -5.47 7.32 -7.64
N TYR A 33 -6.15 8.15 -6.87
CA TYR A 33 -6.76 7.76 -5.59
C TYR A 33 -8.11 7.09 -5.79
N ASP A 34 -8.44 6.12 -4.93
CA ASP A 34 -9.75 5.49 -4.93
C ASP A 34 -10.78 6.34 -4.17
N ILE A 35 -11.97 5.78 -3.94
CA ILE A 35 -13.10 6.43 -3.26
C ILE A 35 -12.64 7.04 -1.93
N GLY A 36 -13.19 8.21 -1.61
CA GLY A 36 -12.86 8.97 -0.41
C GLY A 36 -11.80 10.05 -0.65
N PHE A 37 -10.94 9.89 -1.63
CA PHE A 37 -9.84 10.82 -1.91
C PHE A 37 -9.04 11.10 -0.63
N LEU A 38 -8.61 12.34 -0.39
CA LEU A 38 -7.90 12.71 0.84
C LEU A 38 -8.89 12.95 1.99
N GLY A 39 -8.49 12.56 3.18
CA GLY A 39 -9.32 12.59 4.40
C GLY A 39 -9.99 11.24 4.69
N ASP A 40 -9.58 10.15 4.00
CA ASP A 40 -10.10 8.81 4.26
C ASP A 40 -9.53 8.18 5.54
N ASN A 41 -8.48 8.79 6.13
CA ASN A 41 -7.70 8.24 7.25
C ASN A 41 -7.19 6.81 6.97
N SER A 42 -6.98 6.46 5.71
CA SER A 42 -6.63 5.14 5.25
C SER A 42 -5.55 5.21 4.15
N TYR A 43 -5.68 4.37 3.11
CA TYR A 43 -4.67 4.24 2.06
C TYR A 43 -4.42 5.50 1.26
N ASN A 44 -5.47 6.28 0.94
CA ASN A 44 -5.27 7.50 0.15
C ASN A 44 -4.42 8.51 0.91
N ASP A 45 -4.73 8.77 2.19
CA ASP A 45 -3.94 9.67 3.03
C ASP A 45 -2.51 9.16 3.22
N ALA A 46 -2.33 7.86 3.47
CA ALA A 46 -1.01 7.28 3.68
C ALA A 46 -0.13 7.34 2.41
N VAL A 47 -0.73 7.15 1.23
CA VAL A 47 -0.02 7.31 -0.05
C VAL A 47 0.28 8.79 -0.32
N HIS A 48 -0.66 9.70 -0.02
CA HIS A 48 -0.44 11.14 -0.16
C HIS A 48 0.74 11.62 0.71
N GLU A 49 0.76 11.24 1.99
CA GLU A 49 1.86 11.58 2.90
C GLU A 49 3.22 11.07 2.38
N ALA A 50 3.24 9.84 1.86
CA ALA A 50 4.44 9.27 1.25
C ALA A 50 4.84 10.03 -0.03
N LEU A 51 3.88 10.41 -0.86
CA LEU A 51 4.13 11.21 -2.08
C LEU A 51 4.65 12.60 -1.74
N VAL A 52 4.14 13.27 -0.70
CA VAL A 52 4.65 14.57 -0.23
C VAL A 52 6.13 14.48 0.13
N GLN A 53 6.55 13.40 0.80
CA GLN A 53 7.97 13.15 1.10
C GLN A 53 8.79 12.94 -0.17
N ALA A 54 8.29 12.14 -1.12
CA ALA A 54 8.95 11.90 -2.41
C ALA A 54 9.03 13.19 -3.25
N LYS A 55 7.97 14.00 -3.31
CA LYS A 55 7.95 15.32 -3.97
C LYS A 55 9.07 16.22 -3.45
N LYS A 56 9.23 16.29 -2.13
CA LYS A 56 10.32 17.06 -1.49
C LYS A 56 11.69 16.51 -1.84
N LYS A 57 11.87 15.19 -1.74
CA LYS A 57 13.14 14.50 -1.99
C LYS A 57 13.62 14.67 -3.43
N TYR A 58 12.72 14.47 -4.39
CA TYR A 58 13.03 14.51 -5.84
C TYR A 58 12.73 15.86 -6.48
N ARG A 59 12.31 16.87 -5.72
CA ARG A 59 11.96 18.24 -6.17
C ARG A 59 10.90 18.23 -7.27
N LEU A 60 9.90 17.37 -7.15
CA LEU A 60 8.82 17.26 -8.11
C LEU A 60 7.75 18.34 -7.87
N VAL A 61 7.41 19.05 -8.95
CA VAL A 61 6.37 20.09 -8.97
C VAL A 61 5.45 19.87 -10.17
N GLU A 62 4.27 20.49 -10.18
CA GLU A 62 3.41 20.51 -11.36
C GLU A 62 4.17 21.06 -12.60
N PRO A 63 4.01 20.48 -13.80
CA PRO A 63 3.12 19.36 -14.16
C PRO A 63 3.77 17.98 -14.06
N PHE A 64 4.96 17.84 -13.44
CA PHE A 64 5.71 16.58 -13.37
C PHE A 64 5.18 15.61 -12.31
N VAL A 65 4.34 16.08 -11.39
CA VAL A 65 3.61 15.24 -10.45
C VAL A 65 2.15 15.66 -10.40
N ARG A 66 1.21 14.71 -10.39
CA ARG A 66 -0.22 14.98 -10.32
C ARG A 66 -0.96 13.97 -9.47
N GLU A 67 -1.95 14.45 -8.74
CA GLU A 67 -2.84 13.65 -7.91
C GLU A 67 -4.26 13.81 -8.44
N VAL A 68 -4.98 12.70 -8.65
CA VAL A 68 -6.35 12.72 -9.18
C VAL A 68 -7.29 11.84 -8.35
N PRO A 69 -8.47 12.37 -7.98
CA PRO A 69 -9.53 11.59 -7.34
C PRO A 69 -10.33 10.77 -8.37
N THR A 70 -11.19 9.87 -7.87
CA THR A 70 -12.24 9.21 -8.63
C THR A 70 -13.61 9.38 -7.96
N ASN A 71 -14.70 9.28 -8.73
CA ASN A 71 -16.04 9.16 -8.18
C ASN A 71 -16.43 7.71 -7.82
N GLY A 72 -15.50 6.77 -7.96
CA GLY A 72 -15.68 5.37 -7.59
C GLY A 72 -16.31 4.48 -8.66
N THR A 73 -16.72 5.02 -9.81
CA THR A 73 -17.25 4.21 -10.90
C THR A 73 -16.12 3.66 -11.79
N ALA A 74 -16.33 2.47 -12.36
CA ALA A 74 -15.37 1.87 -13.29
C ALA A 74 -15.11 2.77 -14.51
N VAL A 75 -16.14 3.47 -14.97
CA VAL A 75 -16.05 4.41 -16.11
C VAL A 75 -15.17 5.60 -15.78
N ASP A 76 -15.33 6.18 -14.59
CA ASP A 76 -14.53 7.33 -14.16
C ASP A 76 -13.06 6.93 -13.97
N ARG A 77 -12.78 5.81 -13.27
CA ARG A 77 -11.40 5.28 -13.11
C ARG A 77 -10.74 5.08 -14.47
N LEU A 78 -11.43 4.45 -15.42
CA LEU A 78 -10.93 4.20 -16.75
C LEU A 78 -10.64 5.50 -17.53
N THR A 79 -11.56 6.45 -17.48
CA THR A 79 -11.43 7.74 -18.15
C THR A 79 -10.25 8.54 -17.62
N ARG A 80 -10.09 8.61 -16.29
CA ARG A 80 -8.98 9.32 -15.64
C ARG A 80 -7.64 8.69 -15.91
N MET A 81 -7.56 7.37 -15.83
CA MET A 81 -6.29 6.68 -16.08
C MET A 81 -5.85 6.82 -17.54
N ARG A 82 -6.76 6.71 -18.50
CA ARG A 82 -6.47 6.98 -19.92
C ARG A 82 -6.10 8.45 -20.17
N PHE A 83 -6.75 9.38 -19.47
CA PHE A 83 -6.36 10.79 -19.53
C PHE A 83 -4.93 11.01 -19.06
N LEU A 84 -4.53 10.42 -17.91
CA LEU A 84 -3.16 10.50 -17.41
C LEU A 84 -2.16 9.90 -18.41
N ALA A 85 -2.44 8.72 -18.94
CA ALA A 85 -1.60 8.06 -19.94
C ALA A 85 -1.41 8.94 -21.18
N LYS A 86 -2.50 9.48 -21.75
CA LYS A 86 -2.47 10.38 -22.91
C LYS A 86 -1.81 11.74 -22.63
N SER A 87 -1.75 12.15 -21.35
CA SER A 87 -1.10 13.42 -20.93
C SER A 87 0.40 13.28 -20.70
N GLY A 88 0.99 12.13 -21.06
CA GLY A 88 2.43 11.88 -21.00
C GLY A 88 2.95 11.59 -19.58
N TYR A 89 2.10 11.09 -18.67
CA TYR A 89 2.57 10.54 -17.40
C TYR A 89 3.22 9.19 -17.65
N THR A 90 4.49 9.06 -17.26
CA THR A 90 5.31 7.87 -17.50
C THR A 90 5.20 6.83 -16.38
N LEU A 91 4.77 7.25 -15.18
CA LEU A 91 4.40 6.39 -14.07
C LEU A 91 3.02 6.79 -13.55
N ILE A 92 2.08 5.84 -13.45
CA ILE A 92 0.76 6.04 -12.88
C ILE A 92 0.57 5.06 -11.72
N ILE A 93 0.52 5.58 -10.49
CA ILE A 93 0.31 4.81 -9.27
C ILE A 93 -1.18 4.80 -8.96
N ALA A 94 -1.80 3.63 -8.95
CA ALA A 94 -3.20 3.43 -8.59
C ALA A 94 -3.33 2.94 -7.14
N VAL A 95 -4.19 3.58 -6.37
CA VAL A 95 -4.40 3.27 -4.95
C VAL A 95 -5.68 2.47 -4.79
N GLY A 96 -5.55 1.29 -4.23
CA GLY A 96 -6.69 0.44 -3.86
C GLY A 96 -7.16 -0.55 -4.93
N PRO A 97 -7.85 -1.61 -4.47
CA PRO A 97 -8.26 -2.74 -5.32
C PRO A 97 -9.32 -2.37 -6.38
N GLY A 98 -10.03 -1.26 -6.19
CA GLY A 98 -10.99 -0.75 -7.18
C GLY A 98 -10.37 -0.42 -8.54
N TYR A 99 -9.06 -0.18 -8.58
CA TYR A 99 -8.33 0.07 -9.81
C TYR A 99 -7.84 -1.18 -10.55
N ARG A 100 -7.91 -2.38 -9.98
CA ARG A 100 -7.34 -3.61 -10.55
C ARG A 100 -7.68 -3.80 -12.03
N GLU A 101 -8.97 -3.82 -12.36
CA GLU A 101 -9.41 -4.04 -13.73
C GLU A 101 -9.03 -2.87 -14.66
N THR A 102 -9.05 -1.65 -14.14
CA THR A 102 -8.66 -0.45 -14.89
C THR A 102 -7.17 -0.48 -15.23
N VAL A 103 -6.30 -0.80 -14.24
CA VAL A 103 -4.85 -0.93 -14.44
C VAL A 103 -4.57 -2.05 -15.43
N ARG A 104 -5.17 -3.23 -15.25
CA ARG A 104 -5.04 -4.36 -16.18
C ARG A 104 -5.32 -3.96 -17.63
N ARG A 105 -6.39 -3.22 -17.85
CA ARG A 105 -6.82 -2.80 -19.18
C ARG A 105 -5.93 -1.71 -19.78
N VAL A 106 -5.68 -0.64 -19.01
CA VAL A 106 -4.95 0.54 -19.52
C VAL A 106 -3.47 0.22 -19.73
N SER A 107 -2.88 -0.66 -18.91
CA SER A 107 -1.49 -1.09 -19.09
C SER A 107 -1.24 -1.82 -20.43
N MET A 108 -2.25 -2.53 -20.95
CA MET A 108 -2.21 -3.16 -22.28
C MET A 108 -2.42 -2.13 -23.40
N GLU A 109 -3.16 -1.05 -23.17
CA GLU A 109 -3.38 0.02 -24.14
C GLU A 109 -2.14 0.93 -24.27
N PHE A 110 -1.32 1.03 -23.23
CA PHE A 110 -0.13 1.90 -23.13
C PHE A 110 1.07 1.11 -22.58
N PRO A 111 1.64 0.20 -23.37
CA PRO A 111 2.72 -0.69 -22.90
C PRO A 111 4.02 0.05 -22.54
N GLU A 112 4.22 1.26 -23.04
CA GLU A 112 5.36 2.13 -22.76
C GLU A 112 5.26 2.85 -21.39
N ILE A 113 4.08 2.90 -20.80
CA ILE A 113 3.84 3.55 -19.51
C ILE A 113 3.99 2.54 -18.38
N GLN A 114 4.62 2.95 -17.29
CA GLN A 114 4.72 2.16 -16.07
C GLN A 114 3.51 2.40 -15.18
N PHE A 115 2.95 1.34 -14.66
CA PHE A 115 1.84 1.37 -13.71
C PHE A 115 2.29 0.77 -12.39
N ALA A 116 1.66 1.21 -11.31
CA ALA A 116 1.76 0.53 -10.02
C ALA A 116 0.37 0.35 -9.42
N LEU A 117 0.16 -0.78 -8.73
CA LEU A 117 -1.06 -1.05 -8.00
C LEU A 117 -0.72 -1.29 -6.53
N ILE A 118 -1.30 -0.46 -5.65
CA ILE A 118 -1.01 -0.51 -4.22
C ILE A 118 -1.91 -1.54 -3.53
N ASN A 119 -1.30 -2.36 -2.68
CA ASN A 119 -1.91 -3.44 -1.91
C ASN A 119 -2.59 -4.51 -2.79
N ASP A 120 -1.93 -4.88 -3.88
CA ASP A 120 -2.39 -5.93 -4.79
C ASP A 120 -1.21 -6.75 -5.32
N LYS A 121 -1.48 -8.02 -5.68
CA LYS A 121 -0.51 -8.94 -6.28
C LYS A 121 -1.18 -9.84 -7.33
N SER A 122 -2.13 -9.30 -8.08
CA SER A 122 -2.95 -10.11 -8.99
C SER A 122 -2.68 -9.86 -10.47
N LEU A 123 -1.85 -8.86 -10.82
CA LEU A 123 -1.63 -8.46 -12.21
C LEU A 123 -0.24 -8.86 -12.70
N GLY A 124 -0.18 -9.56 -13.85
CA GLY A 124 1.05 -10.17 -14.39
C GLY A 124 1.72 -9.40 -15.53
N GLN A 125 1.26 -8.19 -15.89
CA GLN A 125 1.88 -7.43 -16.97
C GLN A 125 3.24 -6.84 -16.54
N MET A 126 4.23 -6.88 -17.45
CA MET A 126 5.60 -6.43 -17.18
C MET A 126 5.75 -4.92 -16.92
N ASN A 127 4.77 -4.12 -17.34
CA ASN A 127 4.72 -2.69 -17.05
C ASN A 127 3.87 -2.35 -15.82
N ILE A 128 3.57 -3.36 -14.96
CA ILE A 128 2.85 -3.17 -13.70
C ILE A 128 3.75 -3.57 -12.52
N SER A 129 3.99 -2.65 -11.62
CA SER A 129 4.63 -2.89 -10.33
C SER A 129 3.56 -3.15 -9.27
N ASN A 130 3.30 -4.41 -8.92
CA ASN A 130 2.43 -4.72 -7.80
C ASN A 130 3.16 -4.41 -6.49
N VAL A 131 2.55 -3.59 -5.64
CA VAL A 131 3.01 -3.33 -4.27
C VAL A 131 2.17 -4.19 -3.33
N TYR A 132 2.79 -5.19 -2.72
CA TYR A 132 2.12 -6.14 -1.86
C TYR A 132 2.76 -6.17 -0.47
N PHE A 133 1.95 -6.22 0.57
CA PHE A 133 2.42 -6.31 1.95
C PHE A 133 2.19 -7.71 2.50
N ASN A 134 3.21 -8.28 3.19
CA ASN A 134 3.11 -9.58 3.83
C ASN A 134 2.35 -9.48 5.16
N GLU A 135 1.04 -9.59 5.10
CA GLU A 135 0.15 -9.47 6.26
C GLU A 135 0.39 -10.55 7.32
N ASN A 136 0.91 -11.73 6.92
CA ASN A 136 1.31 -12.77 7.86
C ASN A 136 2.43 -12.31 8.81
N ASP A 137 3.33 -11.47 8.31
CA ASP A 137 4.37 -10.84 9.15
C ASP A 137 3.74 -9.88 10.17
N GLY A 138 2.75 -9.10 9.74
CA GLY A 138 1.98 -8.20 10.62
C GLY A 138 1.25 -8.96 11.73
N ALA A 139 0.53 -10.01 11.34
CA ALA A 139 -0.18 -10.87 12.29
C ALA A 139 0.79 -11.55 13.30
N TYR A 140 1.97 -11.97 12.84
CA TYR A 140 3.00 -12.50 13.74
C TYR A 140 3.45 -11.46 14.77
N LEU A 141 3.75 -10.23 14.34
CA LEU A 141 4.13 -9.14 15.26
C LEU A 141 3.01 -8.80 16.24
N ALA A 142 1.76 -8.78 15.78
CA ALA A 142 0.59 -8.56 16.63
C ALA A 142 0.50 -9.65 17.71
N GLY A 143 0.76 -10.92 17.35
CA GLY A 143 0.78 -12.04 18.28
C GLY A 143 1.85 -11.89 19.35
N VAL A 144 3.07 -11.51 18.98
CA VAL A 144 4.17 -11.21 19.91
C VAL A 144 3.75 -10.08 20.86
N ALA A 145 3.26 -8.97 20.32
CA ALA A 145 2.86 -7.80 21.11
C ALA A 145 1.69 -8.11 22.06
N ALA A 146 0.67 -8.84 21.57
CA ALA A 146 -0.47 -9.24 22.39
C ALA A 146 -0.04 -10.12 23.57
N ALA A 147 0.77 -11.14 23.31
CA ALA A 147 1.24 -12.05 24.35
C ALA A 147 2.12 -11.33 25.40
N ALA A 148 3.04 -10.49 24.96
CA ALA A 148 3.93 -9.73 25.85
C ALA A 148 3.19 -8.75 26.76
N ASN A 149 2.02 -8.27 26.34
CA ASN A 149 1.23 -7.25 27.06
C ASN A 149 -0.02 -7.83 27.76
N SER A 150 -0.34 -9.11 27.60
CA SER A 150 -1.47 -9.75 28.24
C SER A 150 -1.17 -10.08 29.71
N LYS A 151 -1.95 -9.54 30.62
CA LYS A 151 -1.91 -9.88 32.07
C LYS A 151 -2.67 -11.15 32.40
N ARG A 152 -3.72 -11.44 31.62
CA ARG A 152 -4.56 -12.63 31.80
C ARG A 152 -4.01 -13.90 31.13
N ARG A 153 -2.95 -13.75 30.29
CA ARG A 153 -2.45 -14.80 29.39
C ARG A 153 -3.58 -15.37 28.49
N SER A 154 -4.52 -14.52 28.13
CA SER A 154 -5.65 -14.81 27.25
C SER A 154 -5.84 -13.65 26.29
N ILE A 155 -5.60 -13.91 25.01
CA ILE A 155 -5.63 -12.92 23.94
C ILE A 155 -6.63 -13.33 22.87
N GLY A 156 -7.15 -12.36 22.11
CA GLY A 156 -8.10 -12.58 21.03
C GLY A 156 -7.51 -12.27 19.67
N PHE A 157 -7.98 -13.00 18.67
CA PHE A 157 -7.80 -12.70 17.26
C PHE A 157 -9.20 -12.53 16.65
N ALA A 158 -9.50 -11.36 16.10
CA ALA A 158 -10.73 -11.09 15.37
C ALA A 158 -10.42 -10.98 13.88
N GLY A 159 -10.78 -12.02 13.14
CA GLY A 159 -10.48 -12.12 11.70
C GLY A 159 -10.99 -13.43 11.12
N SER A 160 -11.20 -13.45 9.81
CA SER A 160 -11.68 -14.61 9.06
C SER A 160 -10.57 -15.40 8.37
N GLU A 161 -9.37 -14.82 8.25
CA GLU A 161 -8.27 -15.37 7.49
C GLU A 161 -7.47 -16.42 8.27
N PRO A 162 -7.53 -17.72 7.89
CA PRO A 162 -6.86 -18.79 8.64
C PRO A 162 -5.35 -18.63 8.75
N ASP A 163 -4.71 -18.10 7.70
CA ASP A 163 -3.25 -17.93 7.70
C ASP A 163 -2.79 -16.78 8.60
N LEU A 164 -3.58 -15.71 8.71
CA LEU A 164 -3.33 -14.63 9.66
C LEU A 164 -3.49 -15.12 11.10
N TYR A 165 -4.57 -15.89 11.39
CA TYR A 165 -4.74 -16.54 12.70
C TYR A 165 -3.58 -17.44 13.06
N LYS A 166 -3.09 -18.26 12.12
CA LYS A 166 -1.93 -19.15 12.31
C LYS A 166 -0.66 -18.36 12.60
N SER A 167 -0.41 -17.29 11.86
CA SER A 167 0.74 -16.41 12.05
C SER A 167 0.68 -15.67 13.38
N PHE A 168 -0.46 -15.11 13.74
CA PHE A 168 -0.70 -14.51 15.06
C PHE A 168 -0.46 -15.51 16.20
N SER A 169 -1.01 -16.71 16.08
CA SER A 169 -0.84 -17.77 17.08
C SER A 169 0.62 -18.19 17.23
N ARG A 170 1.37 -18.25 16.13
CA ARG A 170 2.81 -18.55 16.14
C ARG A 170 3.59 -17.47 16.89
N GLY A 171 3.35 -16.19 16.61
CA GLY A 171 3.98 -15.07 17.31
C GLY A 171 3.66 -15.06 18.81
N ALA A 172 2.40 -15.27 19.15
CA ALA A 172 1.96 -15.33 20.54
C ALA A 172 2.62 -16.47 21.32
N ARG A 173 2.67 -17.68 20.74
CA ARG A 173 3.27 -18.87 21.39
C ARG A 173 4.80 -18.83 21.40
N ALA A 174 5.43 -18.11 20.49
CA ALA A 174 6.88 -17.85 20.57
C ALA A 174 7.22 -16.98 21.78
N THR A 175 6.29 -16.13 22.23
CA THR A 175 6.46 -15.27 23.41
C THR A 175 6.05 -15.98 24.71
N ILE A 176 4.86 -16.61 24.72
CA ILE A 176 4.34 -17.35 25.87
C ILE A 176 3.73 -18.67 25.38
N LYS A 177 4.42 -19.80 25.63
CA LYS A 177 4.01 -21.13 25.15
C LYS A 177 2.56 -21.50 25.49
N SER A 178 2.12 -21.22 26.73
CA SER A 178 0.83 -21.63 27.27
C SER A 178 -0.25 -20.54 27.16
N ILE A 179 -0.08 -19.53 26.29
CA ILE A 179 -1.06 -18.48 26.12
C ILE A 179 -2.37 -19.02 25.52
N LYS A 180 -3.49 -18.61 26.09
CA LYS A 180 -4.81 -18.92 25.53
C LYS A 180 -5.09 -17.95 24.39
N ILE A 181 -5.54 -18.48 23.26
CA ILE A 181 -5.89 -17.68 22.08
C ILE A 181 -7.36 -17.97 21.74
N VAL A 182 -8.17 -16.92 21.71
CA VAL A 182 -9.59 -16.98 21.34
C VAL A 182 -9.70 -16.47 19.89
N ASN A 183 -10.18 -17.33 19.00
CA ASN A 183 -10.48 -16.96 17.62
C ASN A 183 -11.92 -16.45 17.54
N ILE A 184 -12.09 -15.27 16.94
CA ILE A 184 -13.39 -14.60 16.79
C ILE A 184 -13.54 -14.33 15.28
N PRO A 185 -14.20 -15.24 14.54
CA PRO A 185 -14.49 -15.00 13.12
C PRO A 185 -15.41 -13.77 12.99
N TYR A 186 -15.43 -13.17 11.82
CA TYR A 186 -16.34 -12.04 11.55
C TYR A 186 -17.78 -12.50 11.83
N PRO A 187 -18.48 -11.95 12.82
CA PRO A 187 -19.78 -12.45 13.22
C PRO A 187 -20.90 -11.78 12.41
N ASP A 188 -21.93 -12.56 12.13
CA ASP A 188 -23.23 -12.01 11.68
C ASP A 188 -23.90 -11.21 12.81
N GLU A 189 -23.54 -11.52 14.07
CA GLU A 189 -24.06 -10.89 15.28
C GLU A 189 -22.94 -10.47 16.24
N ILE A 190 -23.17 -9.40 17.03
CA ILE A 190 -22.18 -8.80 17.93
C ILE A 190 -21.92 -9.64 19.20
N GLU A 191 -22.86 -10.50 19.58
CA GLU A 191 -22.80 -11.22 20.88
C GLU A 191 -21.58 -12.16 20.99
N PRO A 192 -21.14 -12.89 19.95
CA PRO A 192 -19.90 -13.68 20.02
C PRO A 192 -18.67 -12.83 20.35
N LEU A 193 -18.57 -11.61 19.80
CA LEU A 193 -17.52 -10.68 20.14
C LEU A 193 -17.60 -10.27 21.62
N ARG A 194 -18.79 -9.91 22.12
CA ARG A 194 -18.99 -9.52 23.54
C ARG A 194 -18.60 -10.63 24.50
N GLN A 195 -18.94 -11.90 24.20
CA GLN A 195 -18.54 -13.05 25.03
C GLN A 195 -17.02 -13.26 25.03
N ALA A 196 -16.38 -13.16 23.88
CA ALA A 196 -14.92 -13.27 23.78
C ALA A 196 -14.20 -12.16 24.58
N LEU A 197 -14.65 -10.91 24.49
CA LEU A 197 -14.09 -9.76 25.20
C LEU A 197 -14.14 -9.89 26.74
N LYS A 198 -15.04 -10.72 27.29
CA LYS A 198 -15.05 -11.02 28.73
C LYS A 198 -13.82 -11.83 29.17
N THR A 199 -13.22 -12.58 28.26
CA THR A 199 -12.17 -13.56 28.55
C THR A 199 -10.78 -13.12 28.17
N VAL A 200 -10.63 -12.14 27.26
CA VAL A 200 -9.34 -11.65 26.77
C VAL A 200 -9.04 -10.27 27.36
N ASP A 201 -7.77 -9.85 27.34
CA ASP A 201 -7.34 -8.51 27.73
C ASP A 201 -6.54 -7.78 26.65
N VAL A 202 -6.13 -8.49 25.60
CA VAL A 202 -5.61 -7.91 24.37
C VAL A 202 -6.29 -8.58 23.18
N LEU A 203 -6.78 -7.78 22.24
CA LEU A 203 -7.40 -8.22 21.00
C LEU A 203 -6.60 -7.68 19.81
N TYR A 204 -6.32 -8.51 18.85
CA TYR A 204 -5.87 -8.08 17.51
C TYR A 204 -7.04 -8.25 16.53
N SER A 205 -7.30 -7.22 15.74
CA SER A 205 -8.37 -7.22 14.74
C SER A 205 -7.80 -6.99 13.33
N THR A 206 -8.27 -7.80 12.39
CA THR A 206 -8.05 -7.65 10.94
C THR A 206 -9.34 -7.32 10.19
N TRP A 207 -10.40 -6.89 10.89
CA TRP A 207 -11.68 -6.51 10.27
C TRP A 207 -11.56 -5.12 9.63
N ASP A 208 -11.40 -5.11 8.32
CA ASP A 208 -11.24 -3.89 7.54
C ASP A 208 -12.50 -3.00 7.58
N GLY A 209 -12.27 -1.70 7.75
CA GLY A 209 -13.33 -0.68 7.65
C GLY A 209 -14.44 -0.77 8.72
N ASP A 210 -14.41 -1.76 9.61
CA ASP A 210 -15.43 -1.94 10.63
C ASP A 210 -14.98 -1.43 12.01
N SER A 211 -15.60 -0.35 12.46
CA SER A 211 -15.36 0.23 13.78
C SER A 211 -16.14 -0.45 14.93
N THR A 212 -16.91 -1.50 14.66
CA THR A 212 -17.75 -2.18 15.66
C THR A 212 -16.94 -2.72 16.83
N ILE A 213 -15.72 -3.24 16.58
CA ILE A 213 -14.83 -3.69 17.67
C ILE A 213 -14.44 -2.49 18.54
N LEU A 214 -14.02 -1.39 17.92
CA LEU A 214 -13.61 -0.19 18.64
C LEU A 214 -14.75 0.35 19.52
N SER A 215 -15.94 0.53 18.95
CA SER A 215 -17.10 1.03 19.69
C SER A 215 -17.50 0.09 20.82
N THR A 216 -17.51 -1.21 20.58
CA THR A 216 -17.83 -2.21 21.63
C THR A 216 -16.84 -2.17 22.78
N ILE A 217 -15.54 -2.02 22.51
CA ILE A 217 -14.52 -1.91 23.56
C ILE A 217 -14.67 -0.60 24.34
N LEU A 218 -14.88 0.51 23.63
CA LEU A 218 -15.06 1.83 24.27
C LEU A 218 -16.28 1.86 25.20
N GLU A 219 -17.40 1.30 24.76
CA GLU A 219 -18.66 1.29 25.52
C GLU A 219 -18.63 0.39 26.77
N SER A 220 -18.06 -0.80 26.67
CA SER A 220 -18.26 -1.83 27.68
C SER A 220 -16.97 -2.38 28.30
N TYR A 221 -15.82 -2.23 27.63
CA TYR A 221 -14.55 -2.87 28.01
C TYR A 221 -13.37 -1.92 28.11
N SER A 222 -13.61 -0.59 28.08
CA SER A 222 -12.56 0.42 28.22
C SER A 222 -11.78 0.20 29.53
N GLY A 223 -10.45 0.20 29.42
CA GLY A 223 -9.54 -0.11 30.53
C GLY A 223 -9.40 -1.60 30.87
N LYS A 224 -10.21 -2.48 30.27
CA LYS A 224 -10.16 -3.95 30.49
C LYS A 224 -9.55 -4.69 29.29
N VAL A 225 -9.82 -4.23 28.07
CA VAL A 225 -9.31 -4.80 26.83
C VAL A 225 -8.53 -3.74 26.06
N ARG A 226 -7.36 -4.10 25.56
CA ARG A 226 -6.54 -3.27 24.66
C ARG A 226 -6.63 -3.85 23.25
N LEU A 227 -6.68 -2.94 22.27
CA LEU A 227 -6.80 -3.29 20.84
C LEU A 227 -5.45 -3.12 20.13
N ILE A 228 -5.09 -4.10 19.29
CA ILE A 228 -4.09 -3.96 18.24
C ILE A 228 -4.85 -3.86 16.93
N ALA A 229 -4.67 -2.76 16.22
CA ALA A 229 -5.32 -2.46 14.95
C ALA A 229 -4.30 -2.51 13.80
N GLU A 230 -4.77 -2.38 12.57
CA GLU A 230 -3.92 -2.28 11.38
C GLU A 230 -4.02 -0.88 10.74
N THR A 231 -2.89 -0.36 10.28
CA THR A 231 -2.85 0.90 9.55
C THR A 231 -2.06 0.72 8.24
N PRO A 232 -2.56 1.28 7.13
CA PRO A 232 -3.72 2.18 6.98
C PRO A 232 -5.08 1.47 6.78
N ASP A 233 -5.18 0.16 6.92
CA ASP A 233 -6.38 -0.63 6.60
C ASP A 233 -7.60 -0.20 7.42
N GLN A 234 -7.39 0.08 8.69
CA GLN A 234 -8.44 0.44 9.64
C GLN A 234 -8.41 1.94 9.95
N TYR A 235 -9.20 2.72 9.22
CA TYR A 235 -9.28 4.18 9.36
C TYR A 235 -9.52 4.65 10.80
N PHE A 236 -10.27 3.90 11.59
CA PHE A 236 -10.60 4.26 12.96
C PHE A 236 -9.37 4.29 13.89
N ALA A 237 -8.27 3.60 13.54
CA ALA A 237 -7.06 3.55 14.37
C ALA A 237 -6.40 4.92 14.52
N THR A 238 -6.66 5.85 13.62
CA THR A 238 -6.16 7.23 13.66
C THR A 238 -7.08 8.18 14.42
N LEU A 239 -8.31 7.77 14.76
CA LEU A 239 -9.27 8.62 15.45
C LEU A 239 -8.86 8.87 16.92
N PRO A 240 -9.08 10.07 17.46
CA PRO A 240 -8.71 10.40 18.85
C PRO A 240 -9.31 9.47 19.90
N GLY A 241 -10.53 8.96 19.66
CA GLY A 241 -11.21 7.99 20.55
C GLY A 241 -10.46 6.66 20.65
N ALA A 242 -9.86 6.19 19.56
CA ALA A 242 -9.13 4.92 19.51
C ALA A 242 -7.90 4.91 20.41
N GLN A 243 -7.23 6.05 20.60
CA GLN A 243 -6.04 6.20 21.45
C GLN A 243 -6.27 5.70 22.89
N LYS A 244 -7.52 5.73 23.38
CA LYS A 244 -7.90 5.28 24.73
C LYS A 244 -7.79 3.76 24.91
N VAL A 245 -7.92 3.01 23.83
CA VAL A 245 -7.98 1.54 23.88
C VAL A 245 -6.89 0.87 23.04
N LEU A 246 -6.24 1.60 22.11
CA LEU A 246 -5.16 1.03 21.32
C LEU A 246 -3.94 0.70 22.20
N LEU A 247 -3.43 -0.51 22.04
CA LEU A 247 -2.12 -0.94 22.51
C LEU A 247 -1.05 -0.60 21.48
N ALA A 248 -1.32 -0.97 20.23
CA ALA A 248 -0.41 -0.82 19.13
C ALA A 248 -1.16 -0.82 17.80
N THR A 249 -0.48 -0.43 16.72
CA THR A 249 -0.93 -0.65 15.36
C THR A 249 0.11 -1.45 14.58
N VAL A 250 -0.31 -2.47 13.85
CA VAL A 250 0.48 -3.08 12.78
C VAL A 250 0.48 -2.09 11.63
N LYS A 251 1.66 -1.74 11.14
CA LYS A 251 1.81 -0.68 10.14
C LYS A 251 2.32 -1.24 8.81
N LYS A 252 1.59 -0.99 7.73
CA LYS A 252 2.08 -1.07 6.35
C LYS A 252 2.76 0.25 6.02
N ASN A 253 4.08 0.22 5.82
CA ASN A 253 4.88 1.42 5.58
C ASN A 253 4.85 1.81 4.11
N LEU A 254 3.94 2.70 3.72
CA LEU A 254 3.77 3.16 2.34
C LEU A 254 4.86 4.14 1.88
N THR A 255 5.59 4.78 2.79
CA THR A 255 6.69 5.70 2.42
C THR A 255 7.73 5.00 1.55
N LYS A 256 8.11 3.78 1.91
CA LYS A 256 9.14 3.02 1.18
C LYS A 256 8.73 2.62 -0.24
N PRO A 257 7.59 1.95 -0.47
CA PRO A 257 7.16 1.63 -1.83
C PRO A 257 6.94 2.86 -2.70
N ILE A 258 6.33 3.92 -2.18
CA ILE A 258 6.10 5.14 -2.96
C ILE A 258 7.43 5.80 -3.34
N ASP A 259 8.39 5.92 -2.42
CA ASP A 259 9.73 6.44 -2.73
C ASP A 259 10.42 5.61 -3.82
N GLN A 260 10.36 4.29 -3.73
CA GLN A 260 10.97 3.38 -4.71
C GLN A 260 10.28 3.43 -6.07
N LEU A 261 8.95 3.50 -6.11
CA LEU A 261 8.18 3.65 -7.35
C LEU A 261 8.52 4.97 -8.05
N VAL A 262 8.53 6.08 -7.30
CA VAL A 262 8.90 7.40 -7.85
C VAL A 262 10.33 7.38 -8.37
N ALA A 263 11.28 6.82 -7.61
CA ALA A 263 12.67 6.70 -8.04
C ALA A 263 12.81 5.90 -9.34
N ALA A 264 12.11 4.76 -9.45
CA ALA A 264 12.10 3.94 -10.65
C ALA A 264 11.45 4.67 -11.83
N GLY A 265 10.29 5.31 -11.61
CA GLY A 265 9.58 6.07 -12.63
C GLY A 265 10.37 7.23 -13.20
N LEU A 266 11.17 7.91 -12.37
CA LEU A 266 12.08 8.97 -12.81
C LEU A 266 13.24 8.44 -13.68
N GLN A 267 13.48 7.13 -13.67
CA GLN A 267 14.47 6.43 -14.52
C GLN A 267 13.78 5.65 -15.65
N SER A 268 12.50 5.93 -15.93
CA SER A 268 11.68 5.21 -16.92
C SER A 268 11.73 3.69 -16.73
N SER A 269 11.78 3.22 -15.48
CA SER A 269 11.85 1.81 -15.11
C SER A 269 10.70 1.40 -14.19
N ALA A 270 10.45 0.09 -14.08
CA ALA A 270 9.46 -0.52 -13.19
C ALA A 270 10.12 -1.33 -12.08
N ILE A 271 9.38 -1.58 -11.00
CA ILE A 271 9.76 -2.57 -10.00
C ILE A 271 9.16 -3.90 -10.43
N ILE A 272 10.00 -4.79 -10.93
CA ILE A 272 9.61 -6.07 -11.54
C ILE A 272 10.27 -7.27 -10.85
N ASP A 273 10.48 -7.20 -9.54
CA ASP A 273 10.86 -8.40 -8.80
C ASP A 273 9.78 -9.47 -8.99
N VAL A 274 10.15 -10.74 -9.03
CA VAL A 274 9.17 -11.82 -9.16
C VAL A 274 8.48 -11.99 -7.81
N VAL A 275 7.18 -11.75 -7.78
CA VAL A 275 6.32 -11.93 -6.60
C VAL A 275 5.67 -13.31 -6.60
N ASP A 276 5.25 -13.76 -7.78
CA ASP A 276 4.69 -15.10 -8.01
C ASP A 276 5.13 -15.56 -9.40
N ASP A 277 6.04 -16.52 -9.45
CA ASP A 277 6.60 -17.07 -10.69
C ASP A 277 5.62 -17.96 -11.42
N VAL A 278 4.73 -18.65 -10.71
CA VAL A 278 3.73 -19.55 -11.28
C VAL A 278 2.70 -18.76 -12.07
N ASN A 279 2.25 -17.64 -11.54
CA ASN A 279 1.24 -16.79 -12.16
C ASN A 279 1.85 -15.61 -12.95
N GLY A 280 3.18 -15.50 -13.00
CA GLY A 280 3.87 -14.43 -13.72
C GLY A 280 3.60 -13.04 -13.15
N ILE A 281 3.54 -12.90 -11.82
CA ILE A 281 3.26 -11.63 -11.16
C ILE A 281 4.56 -10.94 -10.76
N TYR A 282 4.66 -9.67 -11.15
CA TYR A 282 5.83 -8.82 -10.92
C TYR A 282 5.49 -7.67 -9.99
N GLY A 283 6.51 -7.16 -9.27
CA GLY A 283 6.36 -6.07 -8.32
C GLY A 283 7.31 -6.23 -7.16
N ARG A 284 6.86 -5.94 -5.94
CA ARG A 284 7.68 -6.16 -4.73
C ARG A 284 6.82 -6.48 -3.53
N GLU A 285 7.24 -7.51 -2.79
CA GLU A 285 6.73 -7.81 -1.46
C GLU A 285 7.40 -6.90 -0.42
N TYR A 286 6.57 -6.31 0.43
CA TYR A 286 6.98 -5.52 1.59
C TYR A 286 6.67 -6.29 2.87
N SER A 287 7.71 -6.55 3.67
CA SER A 287 7.68 -7.44 4.83
C SER A 287 8.45 -6.84 6.01
N ILE A 288 8.54 -7.56 7.12
CA ILE A 288 9.44 -7.18 8.24
C ILE A 288 10.89 -7.06 7.75
N LYS A 289 11.34 -7.98 6.91
CA LYS A 289 12.75 -8.05 6.45
C LYS A 289 13.21 -6.78 5.75
N ASN A 290 12.33 -6.12 5.02
CA ASN A 290 12.67 -4.90 4.28
C ASN A 290 12.05 -3.64 4.87
N GLY A 291 11.45 -3.71 6.07
CA GLY A 291 10.83 -2.57 6.76
C GLY A 291 9.50 -2.12 6.16
N GLY A 292 8.87 -2.95 5.33
CA GLY A 292 7.54 -2.71 4.78
C GLY A 292 6.42 -2.96 5.78
N ILE A 293 6.63 -3.90 6.72
CA ILE A 293 5.72 -4.19 7.84
C ILE A 293 6.43 -3.89 9.15
N GLY A 294 5.71 -3.29 10.09
CA GLY A 294 6.19 -3.03 11.44
C GLY A 294 5.05 -2.96 12.45
N ILE A 295 5.38 -2.70 13.70
CA ILE A 295 4.41 -2.45 14.77
C ILE A 295 4.80 -1.19 15.53
N THR A 296 3.81 -0.35 15.82
CA THR A 296 3.99 0.90 16.58
C THR A 296 3.12 0.83 17.83
N PHE A 297 3.76 0.94 19.00
CA PHE A 297 3.03 1.01 20.27
C PHE A 297 2.51 2.42 20.51
N ILE A 298 1.27 2.50 20.99
CA ILE A 298 0.64 3.75 21.36
C ILE A 298 1.05 4.10 22.81
N ALA A 299 1.69 5.25 22.98
CA ALA A 299 2.07 5.73 24.29
C ALA A 299 0.80 5.94 25.14
N THR A 300 0.71 5.24 26.26
CA THR A 300 -0.34 5.51 27.25
C THR A 300 -0.03 6.90 27.83
N THR A 301 -0.83 7.90 27.49
CA THR A 301 -0.80 9.17 28.23
C THR A 301 -1.11 8.84 29.67
N ALA A 302 -0.10 9.00 30.54
CA ALA A 302 -0.27 8.88 31.96
C ALA A 302 -1.45 9.77 32.34
N ARG A 303 -2.46 9.23 33.03
CA ARG A 303 -3.48 10.03 33.67
C ARG A 303 -2.73 10.96 34.63
N THR A 304 -2.64 12.23 34.28
CA THR A 304 -2.45 13.27 35.31
C THR A 304 -3.68 13.14 36.21
N THR A 305 -3.51 12.47 37.33
CA THR A 305 -4.40 12.59 38.45
C THR A 305 -4.21 14.00 38.96
N GLU A 306 -5.08 14.92 38.54
CA GLU A 306 -5.34 16.14 39.31
C GLU A 306 -6.10 15.66 40.54
N ALA A 307 -5.42 15.86 41.67
CA ALA A 307 -5.97 15.73 43.01
C ALA A 307 -6.85 16.96 43.36
#